data_1f639366fb2fdcdafd1fde7d783a2802
#
_entry.id   1f639366fb2fdcdafd1fde7d783a2802
#
_cell.length_a   1.000
_cell.length_b   1.000
_cell.length_c   1.000
_cell.angle_alpha   90.00
_cell.angle_beta   90.00
_cell.angle_gamma   90.00
#
_symmetry.space_group_name_H-M   'P 1'
#
loop_
_entity.id
_entity.type
_entity.pdbx_description
1 polymer ?
#
loop_
_entity_poly.entity_id
_entity_poly.type
_entity_poly.pdbx_seq_one_letter_code
_entity_poly.pdbx_strand_id
1 'polypeptide(L)'
;MKRTLTLGSTVAIAMMIAASAMRVSARTSDTAEIKALEQRLIDGIKAKDVKQIMSCYSDDVFAYDVVPPRQYVGAAAFQKPWQGFLDMFKGPINAEVNDLVINSDGKIAYSRSVQHISGTTNEGKPFDETFRITDVYRKSQGKWVIVQEHISGPPQAGRW
;
A
#
# COMPACT_ATOMS: atom_id res chain seq x y z
N MET A 1 12.67 -36.77 50.81
CA MET A 1 13.17 -36.02 49.66
C MET A 1 12.06 -35.04 49.18
N LYS A 2 12.19 -33.75 49.51
CA LYS A 2 11.22 -32.71 49.12
C LYS A 2 11.70 -32.14 47.79
N ARG A 3 10.91 -32.33 46.70
CA ARG A 3 11.13 -31.67 45.38
C ARG A 3 10.66 -30.23 45.51
N THR A 4 11.58 -29.29 45.54
CA THR A 4 11.32 -27.87 45.29
C THR A 4 11.10 -27.68 43.78
N LEU A 5 9.84 -27.60 43.33
CA LEU A 5 9.54 -27.12 42.00
C LEU A 5 9.87 -25.60 41.95
N THR A 6 10.79 -25.25 41.10
CA THR A 6 11.28 -23.88 40.91
C THR A 6 10.19 -23.01 40.27
N LEU A 7 9.70 -22.03 41.03
CA LEU A 7 8.71 -21.01 40.63
C LEU A 7 9.16 -20.17 39.42
N GLY A 8 10.44 -20.24 39.04
CA GLY A 8 11.03 -19.45 37.93
C GLY A 8 10.62 -19.88 36.51
N SER A 9 10.35 -21.19 36.30
CA SER A 9 10.03 -21.68 34.96
C SER A 9 8.63 -21.30 34.49
N THR A 10 7.65 -21.21 35.39
CA THR A 10 6.26 -20.85 35.04
C THR A 10 6.10 -19.37 34.70
N VAL A 11 6.82 -18.47 35.37
CA VAL A 11 6.80 -17.03 35.07
C VAL A 11 7.43 -16.73 33.72
N ALA A 12 8.53 -17.38 33.35
CA ALA A 12 9.20 -17.19 32.09
C ALA A 12 8.32 -17.65 30.90
N ILE A 13 7.61 -18.76 31.04
CA ILE A 13 6.68 -19.27 29.99
C ILE A 13 5.48 -18.34 29.84
N ALA A 14 4.90 -17.83 30.94
CA ALA A 14 3.78 -16.88 30.87
C ALA A 14 4.17 -15.56 30.20
N MET A 15 5.39 -15.04 30.45
CA MET A 15 5.90 -13.83 29.79
C MET A 15 6.13 -14.04 28.28
N MET A 16 6.62 -15.21 27.87
CA MET A 16 6.81 -15.53 26.44
C MET A 16 5.48 -15.65 25.69
N ILE A 17 4.46 -16.23 26.30
CA ILE A 17 3.12 -16.35 25.71
C ILE A 17 2.47 -14.96 25.58
N ALA A 18 2.56 -14.10 26.59
CA ALA A 18 2.03 -12.75 26.55
C ALA A 18 2.71 -11.88 25.48
N ALA A 19 4.03 -11.96 25.35
CA ALA A 19 4.79 -11.25 24.32
C ALA A 19 4.43 -11.72 22.91
N SER A 20 4.18 -13.01 22.73
CA SER A 20 3.74 -13.56 21.42
C SER A 20 2.33 -13.11 21.06
N ALA A 21 1.41 -13.10 22.01
CA ALA A 21 0.04 -12.63 21.81
C ALA A 21 0.00 -11.13 21.47
N MET A 22 0.80 -10.29 22.12
CA MET A 22 0.92 -8.87 21.79
C MET A 22 1.45 -8.64 20.38
N ARG A 23 2.44 -9.41 19.93
CA ARG A 23 2.99 -9.29 18.56
C ARG A 23 1.96 -9.70 17.48
N VAL A 24 1.18 -10.73 17.73
CA VAL A 24 0.11 -11.16 16.83
C VAL A 24 -0.98 -10.08 16.73
N SER A 25 -1.41 -9.53 17.85
CA SER A 25 -2.41 -8.45 17.89
C SER A 25 -1.93 -7.19 17.16
N ALA A 26 -0.67 -6.78 17.38
CA ALA A 26 -0.08 -5.63 16.68
C ALA A 26 -0.01 -5.83 15.16
N ARG A 27 0.39 -7.00 14.68
CA ARG A 27 0.42 -7.32 13.24
C ARG A 27 -0.96 -7.30 12.60
N THR A 28 -1.98 -7.76 13.31
CA THR A 28 -3.37 -7.73 12.83
C THR A 28 -3.87 -6.29 12.70
N SER A 29 -3.53 -5.42 13.66
CA SER A 29 -3.82 -3.98 13.62
C SER A 29 -3.11 -3.30 12.43
N ASP A 30 -1.80 -3.53 12.24
CA ASP A 30 -1.03 -2.97 11.13
C ASP A 30 -1.63 -3.35 9.77
N THR A 31 -1.99 -4.63 9.60
CA THR A 31 -2.64 -5.10 8.36
C THR A 31 -3.97 -4.40 8.11
N ALA A 32 -4.78 -4.17 9.15
CA ALA A 32 -6.05 -3.46 9.02
C ALA A 32 -5.84 -1.97 8.67
N GLU A 33 -4.86 -1.33 9.32
CA GLU A 33 -4.50 0.07 9.06
C GLU A 33 -4.01 0.26 7.62
N ILE A 34 -3.15 -0.65 7.11
CA ILE A 34 -2.63 -0.60 5.74
C ILE A 34 -3.76 -0.87 4.73
N LYS A 35 -4.66 -1.83 4.99
CA LYS A 35 -5.85 -2.04 4.14
C LYS A 35 -6.72 -0.79 4.05
N ALA A 36 -6.90 -0.08 5.15
CA ALA A 36 -7.66 1.17 5.17
C ALA A 36 -6.94 2.30 4.40
N LEU A 37 -5.60 2.30 4.40
CA LEU A 37 -4.80 3.21 3.59
C LEU A 37 -4.97 2.92 2.10
N GLU A 38 -4.85 1.66 1.68
CA GLU A 38 -5.09 1.23 0.30
C GLU A 38 -6.50 1.58 -0.18
N GLN A 39 -7.52 1.33 0.67
CA GLN A 39 -8.89 1.71 0.33
C GLN A 39 -9.04 3.22 0.15
N ARG A 40 -8.38 4.03 0.98
CA ARG A 40 -8.38 5.50 0.86
C ARG A 40 -7.75 5.97 -0.44
N LEU A 41 -6.67 5.31 -0.88
CA LEU A 41 -6.03 5.57 -2.17
C LEU A 41 -7.01 5.29 -3.32
N ILE A 42 -7.64 4.13 -3.32
CA ILE A 42 -8.64 3.73 -4.32
C ILE A 42 -9.85 4.69 -4.33
N ASP A 43 -10.33 5.09 -3.16
CA ASP A 43 -11.42 6.05 -3.05
C ASP A 43 -11.02 7.42 -3.62
N GLY A 44 -9.77 7.84 -3.42
CA GLY A 44 -9.20 9.04 -4.03
C GLY A 44 -9.16 8.96 -5.57
N ILE A 45 -8.80 7.80 -6.15
CA ILE A 45 -8.83 7.57 -7.59
C ILE A 45 -10.26 7.70 -8.11
N LYS A 46 -11.22 7.02 -7.48
CA LYS A 46 -12.65 7.07 -7.87
C LYS A 46 -13.22 8.48 -7.78
N ALA A 47 -12.85 9.22 -6.75
CA ALA A 47 -13.29 10.61 -6.53
C ALA A 47 -12.53 11.63 -7.39
N LYS A 48 -11.46 11.23 -8.08
CA LYS A 48 -10.50 12.12 -8.75
C LYS A 48 -9.89 13.15 -7.80
N ASP A 49 -9.69 12.76 -6.55
CA ASP A 49 -9.11 13.60 -5.50
C ASP A 49 -7.62 13.31 -5.33
N VAL A 50 -6.79 14.06 -6.06
CA VAL A 50 -5.33 13.92 -5.99
C VAL A 50 -4.80 14.22 -4.58
N LYS A 51 -5.47 15.09 -3.80
CA LYS A 51 -5.04 15.40 -2.42
C LYS A 51 -5.26 14.19 -1.51
N GLN A 52 -6.40 13.52 -1.66
CA GLN A 52 -6.66 12.28 -0.92
C GLN A 52 -5.65 11.20 -1.29
N ILE A 53 -5.36 11.00 -2.58
CA ILE A 53 -4.33 10.07 -3.06
C ILE A 53 -2.98 10.40 -2.40
N MET A 54 -2.52 11.64 -2.53
CA MET A 54 -1.22 12.05 -2.00
C MET A 54 -1.13 11.98 -0.47
N SER A 55 -2.26 12.03 0.25
CA SER A 55 -2.30 11.82 1.71
C SER A 55 -1.89 10.41 2.15
N CYS A 56 -1.83 9.46 1.23
CA CYS A 56 -1.38 8.08 1.48
C CYS A 56 0.14 7.94 1.40
N TYR A 57 0.83 8.90 0.80
CA TYR A 57 2.27 8.87 0.60
C TYR A 57 3.03 9.72 1.62
N SER A 58 4.29 9.34 1.85
CA SER A 58 5.22 10.19 2.60
C SER A 58 5.75 11.33 1.73
N ASP A 59 6.23 12.41 2.36
CA ASP A 59 6.84 13.54 1.64
C ASP A 59 8.07 13.11 0.84
N ASP A 60 8.80 12.09 1.31
CA ASP A 60 10.01 11.52 0.71
C ASP A 60 9.76 10.27 -0.15
N VAL A 61 8.51 10.05 -0.60
CA VAL A 61 8.15 8.87 -1.41
C VAL A 61 9.05 8.72 -2.63
N PHE A 62 9.38 7.46 -2.94
CA PHE A 62 10.09 7.08 -4.16
C PHE A 62 9.19 6.17 -5.00
N ALA A 63 8.95 6.53 -6.28
CA ALA A 63 8.07 5.74 -7.12
C ALA A 63 8.69 5.40 -8.47
N TYR A 64 8.49 4.14 -8.89
CA TYR A 64 8.63 3.69 -10.27
C TYR A 64 7.23 3.57 -10.86
N ASP A 65 7.00 4.28 -11.96
CA ASP A 65 5.73 4.27 -12.67
C ASP A 65 5.89 3.68 -14.08
N VAL A 66 4.77 3.32 -14.69
CA VAL A 66 4.70 2.83 -16.07
C VAL A 66 4.91 3.94 -17.12
N VAL A 67 4.86 5.19 -16.70
CA VAL A 67 5.06 6.37 -17.54
C VAL A 67 6.36 7.11 -17.20
N PRO A 68 7.03 7.75 -18.19
CA PRO A 68 8.21 8.58 -17.93
C PRO A 68 7.92 9.74 -16.97
N PRO A 69 8.96 10.17 -16.20
CA PRO A 69 10.36 9.74 -16.19
C PRO A 69 10.55 8.38 -15.51
N ARG A 70 11.79 7.84 -15.57
CA ARG A 70 12.12 6.53 -15.00
C ARG A 70 11.72 6.37 -13.52
N GLN A 71 11.68 7.47 -12.77
CA GLN A 71 11.38 7.49 -11.34
C GLN A 71 10.88 8.86 -10.89
N TYR A 72 10.12 8.87 -9.82
CA TYR A 72 9.71 10.08 -9.12
C TYR A 72 10.29 10.08 -7.71
N VAL A 73 10.81 11.22 -7.26
CA VAL A 73 11.40 11.39 -5.94
C VAL A 73 10.69 12.54 -5.23
N GLY A 74 10.03 12.22 -4.12
CA GLY A 74 9.23 13.12 -3.31
C GLY A 74 7.79 13.30 -3.79
N ALA A 75 6.89 13.53 -2.83
CA ALA A 75 5.46 13.62 -3.06
C ALA A 75 5.08 14.71 -4.09
N ALA A 76 5.74 15.87 -4.06
CA ALA A 76 5.47 16.96 -5.00
C ALA A 76 5.76 16.57 -6.47
N ALA A 77 6.79 15.75 -6.70
CA ALA A 77 7.11 15.25 -8.03
C ALA A 77 6.10 14.17 -8.47
N PHE A 78 5.66 13.31 -7.52
CA PHE A 78 4.75 12.20 -7.82
C PHE A 78 3.29 12.65 -7.93
N GLN A 79 2.91 13.79 -7.37
CA GLN A 79 1.57 14.35 -7.52
C GLN A 79 1.21 14.69 -8.98
N LYS A 80 2.19 15.14 -9.78
CA LYS A 80 1.93 15.55 -11.18
C LYS A 80 1.44 14.41 -12.07
N PRO A 81 2.08 13.22 -12.13
CA PRO A 81 1.56 12.10 -12.89
C PRO A 81 0.19 11.63 -12.38
N TRP A 82 -0.06 11.63 -11.07
CA TRP A 82 -1.39 11.33 -10.54
C TRP A 82 -2.45 12.30 -11.06
N GLN A 83 -2.18 13.62 -11.01
CA GLN A 83 -3.10 14.61 -11.57
C GLN A 83 -3.33 14.38 -13.07
N GLY A 84 -2.24 14.18 -13.84
CA GLY A 84 -2.34 13.91 -15.29
C GLY A 84 -3.15 12.65 -15.61
N PHE A 85 -2.98 11.59 -14.80
CA PHE A 85 -3.75 10.36 -14.93
C PHE A 85 -5.26 10.60 -14.70
N LEU A 86 -5.61 11.28 -13.60
CA LEU A 86 -7.01 11.59 -13.28
C LEU A 86 -7.66 12.49 -14.37
N ASP A 87 -6.90 13.44 -14.90
CA ASP A 87 -7.35 14.37 -15.94
C ASP A 87 -7.57 13.69 -17.29
N MET A 88 -7.05 12.49 -17.51
CA MET A 88 -7.30 11.72 -18.74
C MET A 88 -8.76 11.29 -18.89
N PHE A 89 -9.52 11.19 -17.80
CA PHE A 89 -10.86 10.61 -17.83
C PHE A 89 -11.97 11.66 -17.85
N LYS A 90 -12.95 11.45 -18.69
CA LYS A 90 -14.26 12.09 -18.56
C LYS A 90 -15.20 11.16 -17.78
N GLY A 91 -15.89 11.71 -16.77
CA GLY A 91 -16.82 10.90 -15.95
C GLY A 91 -16.13 10.02 -14.90
N PRO A 92 -16.82 9.01 -14.39
CA PRO A 92 -16.33 8.16 -13.30
C PRO A 92 -15.13 7.31 -13.69
N ILE A 93 -14.27 7.06 -12.71
CA ILE A 93 -13.20 6.04 -12.76
C ILE A 93 -13.63 4.90 -11.84
N ASN A 94 -13.59 3.66 -12.35
CA ASN A 94 -13.67 2.46 -11.52
C ASN A 94 -12.25 2.05 -11.18
N ALA A 95 -12.01 1.73 -9.92
CA ALA A 95 -10.73 1.23 -9.43
C ALA A 95 -10.97 0.17 -8.37
N GLU A 96 -10.21 -0.92 -8.43
CA GLU A 96 -10.31 -2.05 -7.52
C GLU A 96 -8.92 -2.57 -7.17
N VAL A 97 -8.75 -3.01 -5.92
CA VAL A 97 -7.56 -3.73 -5.47
C VAL A 97 -7.91 -5.18 -5.28
N ASN A 98 -7.20 -6.04 -5.98
CA ASN A 98 -7.32 -7.49 -5.89
C ASN A 98 -6.01 -8.10 -5.40
N ASP A 99 -6.07 -9.32 -4.85
CA ASP A 99 -4.92 -10.11 -4.42
C ASP A 99 -3.98 -9.38 -3.46
N LEU A 100 -4.52 -8.49 -2.63
CA LEU A 100 -3.73 -7.71 -1.68
C LEU A 100 -3.17 -8.61 -0.57
N VAL A 101 -1.85 -8.73 -0.55
CA VAL A 101 -1.10 -9.42 0.50
C VAL A 101 -0.18 -8.43 1.18
N ILE A 102 -0.28 -8.33 2.51
CA ILE A 102 0.47 -7.40 3.34
C ILE A 102 1.33 -8.19 4.33
N ASN A 103 2.58 -7.77 4.50
CA ASN A 103 3.49 -8.27 5.53
C ASN A 103 4.08 -7.09 6.31
N SER A 104 4.01 -7.15 7.64
CA SER A 104 4.49 -6.09 8.54
C SER A 104 5.37 -6.64 9.66
N ASP A 105 6.36 -5.86 10.08
CA ASP A 105 7.13 -6.08 11.30
C ASP A 105 6.81 -5.06 12.41
N GLY A 106 5.85 -4.16 12.18
CA GLY A 106 5.40 -3.11 13.10
C GLY A 106 6.05 -1.75 12.85
N LYS A 107 7.09 -1.67 12.01
CA LYS A 107 7.77 -0.42 11.63
C LYS A 107 7.80 -0.21 10.14
N ILE A 108 8.09 -1.27 9.41
CA ILE A 108 8.08 -1.36 7.96
C ILE A 108 7.09 -2.45 7.56
N ALA A 109 6.41 -2.22 6.47
CA ALA A 109 5.56 -3.21 5.83
C ALA A 109 5.78 -3.17 4.32
N TYR A 110 5.43 -4.25 3.65
CA TYR A 110 5.29 -4.26 2.21
C TYR A 110 3.99 -4.93 1.81
N SER A 111 3.47 -4.52 0.67
CA SER A 111 2.36 -5.22 0.01
C SER A 111 2.71 -5.58 -1.43
N ARG A 112 1.95 -6.51 -1.95
CA ARG A 112 1.76 -6.75 -3.37
C ARG A 112 0.27 -6.84 -3.66
N SER A 113 -0.14 -6.27 -4.78
CA SER A 113 -1.54 -6.29 -5.21
C SER A 113 -1.65 -6.25 -6.73
N VAL A 114 -2.87 -6.51 -7.19
CA VAL A 114 -3.28 -6.29 -8.58
C VAL A 114 -4.37 -5.23 -8.56
N GLN A 115 -4.14 -4.11 -9.22
CA GLN A 115 -5.11 -3.03 -9.32
C GLN A 115 -5.72 -3.03 -10.73
N HIS A 116 -7.05 -3.04 -10.81
CA HIS A 116 -7.79 -2.89 -12.05
C HIS A 116 -8.42 -1.51 -12.09
N ILE A 117 -8.17 -0.76 -13.16
CA ILE A 117 -8.69 0.58 -13.35
C ILE A 117 -9.39 0.64 -14.69
N SER A 118 -10.63 1.15 -14.71
CA SER A 118 -11.40 1.32 -15.94
C SER A 118 -12.20 2.63 -15.95
N GLY A 119 -12.48 3.11 -17.16
CA GLY A 119 -13.22 4.34 -17.35
C GLY A 119 -13.28 4.75 -18.82
N THR A 120 -13.72 5.98 -19.09
CA THR A 120 -13.74 6.55 -20.44
C THR A 120 -12.81 7.75 -20.49
N THR A 121 -11.88 7.76 -21.44
CA THR A 121 -10.96 8.89 -21.64
C THR A 121 -11.68 10.12 -22.21
N ASN A 122 -11.03 11.29 -22.14
CA ASN A 122 -11.54 12.53 -22.73
C ASN A 122 -11.79 12.41 -24.25
N GLU A 123 -11.03 11.51 -24.93
CA GLU A 123 -11.23 11.20 -26.35
C GLU A 123 -12.43 10.28 -26.61
N GLY A 124 -13.12 9.81 -25.57
CA GLY A 124 -14.24 8.88 -25.67
C GLY A 124 -13.85 7.41 -25.83
N LYS A 125 -12.57 7.08 -25.68
CA LYS A 125 -12.08 5.71 -25.76
C LYS A 125 -12.22 5.01 -24.41
N PRO A 126 -12.50 3.69 -24.39
CA PRO A 126 -12.43 2.92 -23.14
C PRO A 126 -10.98 2.83 -22.67
N PHE A 127 -10.79 2.96 -21.37
CA PHE A 127 -9.58 2.61 -20.64
C PHE A 127 -9.91 1.42 -19.73
N ASP A 128 -9.16 0.34 -19.83
CA ASP A 128 -9.38 -0.88 -19.06
C ASP A 128 -8.03 -1.56 -18.89
N GLU A 129 -7.36 -1.29 -17.75
CA GLU A 129 -6.00 -1.71 -17.53
C GLU A 129 -5.83 -2.36 -16.16
N THR A 130 -4.93 -3.32 -16.10
CA THR A 130 -4.56 -4.02 -14.88
C THR A 130 -3.08 -3.81 -14.58
N PHE A 131 -2.78 -3.35 -13.37
CA PHE A 131 -1.43 -3.06 -12.91
C PHE A 131 -1.04 -4.01 -11.77
N ARG A 132 0.24 -4.36 -11.70
CA ARG A 132 0.84 -5.02 -10.54
C ARG A 132 1.53 -3.95 -9.71
N ILE A 133 1.17 -3.88 -8.44
CA ILE A 133 1.67 -2.88 -7.52
C ILE A 133 2.48 -3.57 -6.42
N THR A 134 3.60 -2.97 -6.09
CA THR A 134 4.37 -3.32 -4.90
C THR A 134 4.64 -2.05 -4.11
N ASP A 135 4.16 -2.02 -2.88
CA ASP A 135 4.33 -0.88 -1.97
C ASP A 135 5.17 -1.26 -0.78
N VAL A 136 5.97 -0.29 -0.35
CA VAL A 136 6.65 -0.31 0.95
C VAL A 136 6.07 0.79 1.81
N TYR A 137 5.72 0.45 3.03
CA TYR A 137 5.14 1.37 4.01
C TYR A 137 6.08 1.57 5.18
N ARG A 138 6.03 2.75 5.75
CA ARG A 138 6.69 3.09 7.01
C ARG A 138 5.66 3.67 7.99
N LYS A 139 5.76 3.28 9.25
CA LYS A 139 4.94 3.89 10.31
C LYS A 139 5.60 5.19 10.74
N SER A 140 4.97 6.31 10.45
CA SER A 140 5.43 7.67 10.80
C SER A 140 4.40 8.33 11.70
N GLN A 141 4.82 8.80 12.87
CA GLN A 141 3.94 9.43 13.87
C GLN A 141 2.68 8.59 14.19
N GLY A 142 2.85 7.27 14.27
CA GLY A 142 1.77 6.33 14.54
C GLY A 142 0.85 5.99 13.36
N LYS A 143 1.11 6.53 12.16
CA LYS A 143 0.32 6.28 10.94
C LYS A 143 1.18 5.60 9.88
N TRP A 144 0.59 4.68 9.14
CA TRP A 144 1.22 4.09 7.97
C TRP A 144 1.14 5.04 6.78
N VAL A 145 2.24 5.18 6.04
CA VAL A 145 2.35 5.91 4.79
C VAL A 145 3.18 5.12 3.80
N ILE A 146 2.88 5.25 2.50
CA ILE A 146 3.67 4.65 1.42
C ILE A 146 4.95 5.46 1.26
N VAL A 147 6.10 4.77 1.35
CA VAL A 147 7.43 5.38 1.15
C VAL A 147 8.07 4.97 -0.16
N GLN A 148 7.62 3.86 -0.74
CA GLN A 148 8.02 3.42 -2.06
C GLN A 148 6.84 2.74 -2.75
N GLU A 149 6.67 3.01 -4.03
CA GLU A 149 5.71 2.35 -4.90
C GLU A 149 6.40 1.89 -6.19
N HIS A 150 6.03 0.71 -6.66
CA HIS A 150 6.43 0.22 -7.97
C HIS A 150 5.18 -0.27 -8.72
N ILE A 151 4.86 0.44 -9.77
CA ILE A 151 3.77 0.13 -10.70
C ILE A 151 4.35 -0.56 -11.92
N SER A 152 3.81 -1.72 -12.28
CA SER A 152 4.14 -2.38 -13.54
C SER A 152 2.88 -2.78 -14.29
N GLY A 153 2.82 -2.43 -15.57
CA GLY A 153 1.75 -2.83 -16.48
C GLY A 153 1.92 -4.28 -16.97
N PRO A 154 0.91 -4.83 -17.66
CA PRO A 154 1.04 -6.11 -18.33
C PRO A 154 2.12 -6.02 -19.42
N PRO A 155 2.81 -7.14 -19.73
CA PRO A 155 3.72 -7.18 -20.87
C PRO A 155 2.94 -6.80 -22.14
N GLN A 156 3.35 -5.73 -22.79
CA GLN A 156 2.79 -5.42 -24.12
C GLN A 156 3.41 -6.39 -25.13
N ALA A 157 2.56 -7.18 -25.80
CA ALA A 157 2.99 -8.11 -26.82
C ALA A 157 3.88 -7.38 -27.85
N GLY A 158 5.12 -7.85 -28.02
CA GLY A 158 6.07 -7.32 -29.01
C GLY A 158 7.11 -6.31 -28.51
N ARG A 159 7.29 -6.12 -27.19
CA ARG A 159 8.33 -5.26 -26.59
C ARG A 159 9.48 -6.01 -25.90
N TRP A 160 9.81 -7.21 -26.35
CA TRP A 160 11.02 -7.96 -25.93
C TRP A 160 11.96 -8.11 -27.09
#